data_48821d3ba08aa6ac0b8c4589f0d61b9f
#
_entry.id   48821d3ba08aa6ac0b8c4589f0d61b9f
#
_cell.length_a   1.000
_cell.length_b   1.000
_cell.length_c   1.000
_cell.angle_alpha   90.00
_cell.angle_beta   90.00
_cell.angle_gamma   90.00
#
_symmetry.space_group_name_H-M   'P 1'
#
loop_
_entity.id
_entity.type
_entity.pdbx_description
1 polymer ?
#
loop_
_entity_poly.entity_id
_entity_poly.type
_entity_poly.pdbx_seq_one_letter_code
_entity_poly.pdbx_strand_id
1 'polypeptide(L)'
;GLKNTVWEMDDMPSCYTVDRLVKLRMDGVKFMIRLNPMDERSKYTVRYCAEAVNAAESAGLPIFIEALYVETTETGFTMKTDSESLCKVVGVVGALGCRASGKWIEVPLNHEYAVPTAATTCPVLVVPDEVKSEPIEVVEEYTKEIGISSNIRGILLGRNVMYNESDPLPIAEAIADIWHKGGNAEENYKRCVEKL
;
A
#
# COMPACT_ATOMS: atom_id res chain seq x y z
N GLY A 1 5.57 7.83 9.77
CA GLY A 1 4.50 7.45 10.65
C GLY A 1 4.99 7.23 12.05
N LEU A 2 4.13 7.38 13.03
CA LEU A 2 4.48 7.01 14.40
C LEU A 2 4.79 5.52 14.40
N LYS A 3 5.99 5.17 14.82
CA LYS A 3 6.37 3.79 15.06
C LYS A 3 5.34 3.24 16.05
N ASN A 4 4.73 2.11 15.74
CA ASN A 4 3.80 1.46 16.64
C ASN A 4 2.42 2.11 16.80
N THR A 5 1.95 2.82 15.81
CA THR A 5 0.52 3.09 15.68
C THR A 5 -0.29 1.79 15.57
N VAL A 6 0.32 0.65 15.88
CA VAL A 6 -0.22 -0.70 15.74
C VAL A 6 -0.61 -1.30 17.08
N TRP A 7 -0.56 -0.56 18.16
CA TRP A 7 -0.76 -1.16 19.46
C TRP A 7 -2.21 -1.35 19.84
N GLU A 8 -3.07 -0.45 19.36
CA GLU A 8 -4.49 -0.53 19.60
C GLU A 8 -5.27 -0.54 18.28
N MET A 9 -6.40 -1.22 18.26
CA MET A 9 -7.25 -1.28 17.07
C MET A 9 -7.92 0.04 16.73
N ASP A 10 -8.15 0.85 17.73
CA ASP A 10 -8.81 2.15 17.65
C ASP A 10 -7.86 3.34 17.78
N ASP A 11 -6.56 3.10 17.69
CA ASP A 11 -5.57 4.16 17.60
C ASP A 11 -5.95 5.13 16.49
N MET A 12 -6.05 6.40 16.85
CA MET A 12 -6.29 7.47 15.90
C MET A 12 -4.96 7.94 15.31
N PRO A 13 -4.59 7.46 14.13
CA PRO A 13 -3.25 7.72 13.57
C PRO A 13 -3.10 9.13 12.98
N SER A 14 -4.07 10.01 13.18
CA SER A 14 -4.08 11.35 12.59
C SER A 14 -3.17 12.29 13.35
N CYS A 15 -1.93 12.42 12.89
CA CYS A 15 -1.04 13.50 13.37
C CYS A 15 -1.44 14.86 12.77
N TYR A 16 -2.12 14.86 11.62
CA TYR A 16 -2.54 16.06 10.90
C TYR A 16 -3.99 15.93 10.43
N THR A 17 -4.75 17.00 10.54
CA THR A 17 -6.03 17.11 9.85
C THR A 17 -5.81 17.38 8.37
N VAL A 18 -6.76 17.03 7.52
CA VAL A 18 -6.69 17.32 6.08
C VAL A 18 -6.56 18.82 5.81
N ASP A 19 -7.29 19.66 6.56
CA ASP A 19 -7.17 21.13 6.47
C ASP A 19 -5.74 21.61 6.73
N ARG A 20 -5.04 20.96 7.66
CA ARG A 20 -3.63 21.32 7.92
C ARG A 20 -2.74 20.90 6.76
N LEU A 21 -2.99 19.74 6.15
CA LEU A 21 -2.24 19.26 4.98
C LEU A 21 -2.45 20.19 3.78
N VAL A 22 -3.67 20.65 3.55
CA VAL A 22 -3.97 21.68 2.52
C VAL A 22 -3.17 22.96 2.76
N LYS A 23 -3.16 23.48 4.00
CA LYS A 23 -2.38 24.68 4.36
C LYS A 23 -0.88 24.48 4.18
N LEU A 24 -0.39 23.28 4.38
CA LEU A 24 1.01 22.90 4.14
C LEU A 24 1.31 22.62 2.66
N ARG A 25 0.32 22.72 1.78
CA ARG A 25 0.43 22.44 0.34
C ARG A 25 0.93 21.03 0.04
N MET A 26 0.43 20.04 0.79
CA MET A 26 0.71 18.64 0.54
C MET A 26 -0.09 18.17 -0.68
N ASP A 27 0.52 17.27 -1.46
CA ASP A 27 -0.06 16.74 -2.71
C ASP A 27 -1.06 15.61 -2.49
N GLY A 28 -1.14 15.06 -1.28
CA GLY A 28 -2.05 13.97 -0.93
C GLY A 28 -2.06 13.64 0.54
N VAL A 29 -2.92 12.69 0.88
CA VAL A 29 -3.13 12.20 2.25
C VAL A 29 -2.81 10.71 2.29
N LYS A 30 -2.12 10.24 3.31
CA LYS A 30 -1.97 8.81 3.60
C LYS A 30 -2.64 8.46 4.92
N PHE A 31 -3.39 7.37 4.91
CA PHE A 31 -4.04 6.78 6.08
C PHE A 31 -3.74 5.28 6.15
N MET A 32 -3.49 4.76 7.33
CA MET A 32 -3.38 3.32 7.58
C MET A 32 -4.60 2.85 8.34
N ILE A 33 -5.27 1.82 7.85
CA ILE A 33 -6.39 1.19 8.54
C ILE A 33 -6.02 -0.25 8.91
N ARG A 34 -6.32 -0.61 10.15
CA ARG A 34 -6.28 -1.99 10.62
C ARG A 34 -7.71 -2.46 10.85
N LEU A 35 -8.04 -3.57 10.28
CA LEU A 35 -9.36 -4.17 10.40
C LEU A 35 -9.23 -5.56 11.01
N ASN A 36 -9.90 -5.76 12.14
CA ASN A 36 -10.18 -7.07 12.71
C ASN A 36 -11.70 -7.18 12.93
N PRO A 37 -12.43 -7.92 12.07
CA PRO A 37 -13.89 -8.03 12.21
C PRO A 37 -14.37 -8.64 13.51
N MET A 38 -13.49 -9.32 14.25
CA MET A 38 -13.80 -9.91 15.56
C MET A 38 -13.55 -8.95 16.73
N ASP A 39 -12.96 -7.77 16.46
CA ASP A 39 -12.70 -6.74 17.46
C ASP A 39 -13.65 -5.54 17.24
N GLU A 40 -14.52 -5.29 18.21
CA GLU A 40 -15.50 -4.20 18.13
C GLU A 40 -14.86 -2.82 17.94
N ARG A 41 -13.59 -2.64 18.33
CA ARG A 41 -12.86 -1.39 18.16
C ARG A 41 -12.57 -1.07 16.68
N SER A 42 -12.62 -2.07 15.79
CA SER A 42 -12.50 -1.86 14.35
C SER A 42 -13.47 -0.83 13.79
N LYS A 43 -14.66 -0.68 14.42
CA LYS A 43 -15.63 0.35 14.02
C LYS A 43 -15.09 1.78 14.15
N TYR A 44 -14.20 2.03 15.12
CA TYR A 44 -13.63 3.36 15.34
C TYR A 44 -12.58 3.66 14.27
N THR A 45 -11.68 2.70 13.95
CA THR A 45 -10.71 2.90 12.89
C THR A 45 -11.37 3.07 11.51
N VAL A 46 -12.44 2.31 11.23
CA VAL A 46 -13.24 2.48 10.00
C VAL A 46 -13.86 3.89 9.96
N ARG A 47 -14.41 4.36 11.07
CA ARG A 47 -14.99 5.71 11.16
C ARG A 47 -13.92 6.79 10.92
N TYR A 48 -12.76 6.71 11.56
CA TYR A 48 -11.68 7.68 11.36
C TYR A 48 -11.18 7.67 9.94
N CYS A 49 -11.04 6.49 9.31
CA CYS A 49 -10.69 6.37 7.91
C CYS A 49 -11.74 7.03 7.01
N ALA A 50 -13.04 6.79 7.28
CA ALA A 50 -14.12 7.41 6.51
C ALA A 50 -14.12 8.94 6.63
N GLU A 51 -13.87 9.49 7.82
CA GLU A 51 -13.75 10.93 8.06
C GLU A 51 -12.55 11.50 7.26
N ALA A 52 -11.40 10.83 7.27
CA ALA A 52 -10.23 11.24 6.49
C ALA A 52 -10.49 11.20 4.98
N VAL A 53 -11.16 10.15 4.48
CA VAL A 53 -11.55 10.01 3.07
C VAL A 53 -12.46 11.16 2.65
N ASN A 54 -13.53 11.41 3.40
CA ASN A 54 -14.48 12.47 3.09
C ASN A 54 -13.82 13.86 3.12
N ALA A 55 -12.93 14.10 4.08
CA ALA A 55 -12.19 15.37 4.16
C ALA A 55 -11.22 15.55 2.97
N ALA A 56 -10.49 14.49 2.58
CA ALA A 56 -9.61 14.52 1.43
C ALA A 56 -10.38 14.74 0.12
N GLU A 57 -11.51 14.04 -0.07
CA GLU A 57 -12.39 14.23 -1.23
C GLU A 57 -12.90 15.67 -1.31
N SER A 58 -13.33 16.24 -0.18
CA SER A 58 -13.81 17.62 -0.11
C SER A 58 -12.72 18.64 -0.41
N ALA A 59 -11.48 18.35 -0.05
CA ALA A 59 -10.32 19.17 -0.32
C ALA A 59 -9.73 18.97 -1.73
N GLY A 60 -10.22 18.00 -2.49
CA GLY A 60 -9.68 17.63 -3.81
C GLY A 60 -8.31 16.97 -3.77
N LEU A 61 -7.91 16.45 -2.61
CA LEU A 61 -6.64 15.72 -2.45
C LEU A 61 -6.83 14.22 -2.68
N PRO A 62 -5.88 13.55 -3.36
CA PRO A 62 -5.84 12.10 -3.39
C PRO A 62 -5.54 11.55 -1.99
N ILE A 63 -6.16 10.41 -1.67
CA ILE A 63 -5.89 9.69 -0.44
C ILE A 63 -5.39 8.28 -0.73
N PHE A 64 -4.31 7.91 -0.06
CA PHE A 64 -3.67 6.60 -0.10
C PHE A 64 -4.00 5.87 1.19
N ILE A 65 -4.61 4.70 1.09
CA ILE A 65 -5.07 3.95 2.26
C ILE A 65 -4.36 2.61 2.31
N GLU A 66 -3.48 2.46 3.30
CA GLU A 66 -2.82 1.20 3.59
C GLU A 66 -3.81 0.28 4.33
N ALA A 67 -4.28 -0.74 3.64
CA ALA A 67 -5.35 -1.61 4.09
C ALA A 67 -4.78 -2.89 4.71
N LEU A 68 -4.83 -3.00 6.04
CA LEU A 68 -4.30 -4.13 6.80
C LEU A 68 -5.41 -4.92 7.48
N TYR A 69 -5.49 -6.22 7.19
CA TYR A 69 -6.25 -7.15 8.01
C TYR A 69 -5.36 -7.68 9.12
N VAL A 70 -5.82 -7.60 10.36
CA VAL A 70 -5.05 -8.01 11.53
C VAL A 70 -5.85 -8.93 12.45
N GLU A 71 -5.17 -9.84 13.11
CA GLU A 71 -5.71 -10.66 14.17
C GLU A 71 -5.04 -10.31 15.50
N THR A 72 -5.80 -10.32 16.57
CA THR A 72 -5.27 -10.11 17.91
C THR A 72 -4.54 -11.36 18.39
N THR A 73 -3.35 -11.17 18.93
CA THR A 73 -2.54 -12.21 19.57
C THR A 73 -2.29 -11.84 21.03
N GLU A 74 -1.67 -12.72 21.80
CA GLU A 74 -1.30 -12.44 23.18
C GLU A 74 -0.31 -11.27 23.33
N THR A 75 0.50 -11.02 22.29
CA THR A 75 1.56 -10.00 22.29
C THR A 75 1.27 -8.79 21.41
N GLY A 76 0.06 -8.68 20.85
CA GLY A 76 -0.31 -7.58 19.96
C GLY A 76 -1.14 -8.05 18.77
N PHE A 77 -0.74 -7.64 17.56
CA PHE A 77 -1.46 -7.96 16.32
C PHE A 77 -0.56 -8.66 15.33
N THR A 78 -1.12 -9.62 14.60
CA THR A 78 -0.48 -10.25 13.44
C THR A 78 -1.24 -9.87 12.18
N MET A 79 -0.51 -9.42 11.16
CA MET A 79 -1.08 -9.13 9.85
C MET A 79 -1.42 -10.43 9.11
N LYS A 80 -2.59 -10.45 8.45
CA LYS A 80 -3.03 -11.53 7.58
C LYS A 80 -2.98 -11.07 6.13
N THR A 81 -2.31 -11.85 5.31
CA THR A 81 -2.14 -11.57 3.88
C THR A 81 -2.78 -12.62 2.97
N ASP A 82 -3.59 -13.53 3.53
CA ASP A 82 -4.39 -14.47 2.73
C ASP A 82 -5.48 -13.72 1.94
N SER A 83 -5.90 -14.32 0.81
CA SER A 83 -6.83 -13.71 -0.13
C SER A 83 -8.18 -13.34 0.50
N GLU A 84 -8.71 -14.15 1.41
CA GLU A 84 -9.99 -13.89 2.07
C GLU A 84 -9.90 -12.66 2.99
N SER A 85 -8.85 -12.58 3.79
CA SER A 85 -8.59 -11.46 4.70
C SER A 85 -8.38 -10.16 3.94
N LEU A 86 -7.57 -10.20 2.88
CA LEU A 86 -7.33 -9.02 2.04
C LEU A 86 -8.59 -8.57 1.30
N CYS A 87 -9.41 -9.48 0.77
CA CYS A 87 -10.70 -9.12 0.15
C CYS A 87 -11.61 -8.36 1.12
N LYS A 88 -11.66 -8.78 2.38
CA LYS A 88 -12.49 -8.12 3.40
C LYS A 88 -12.04 -6.68 3.64
N VAL A 89 -10.76 -6.46 3.89
CA VAL A 89 -10.26 -5.11 4.18
C VAL A 89 -10.29 -4.21 2.95
N VAL A 90 -9.93 -4.72 1.78
CA VAL A 90 -9.99 -3.99 0.51
C VAL A 90 -11.42 -3.60 0.16
N GLY A 91 -12.37 -4.51 0.36
CA GLY A 91 -13.79 -4.24 0.13
C GLY A 91 -14.34 -3.15 1.06
N VAL A 92 -14.00 -3.20 2.36
CA VAL A 92 -14.38 -2.16 3.32
C VAL A 92 -13.79 -0.80 2.91
N VAL A 93 -12.49 -0.74 2.65
CA VAL A 93 -11.81 0.51 2.26
C VAL A 93 -12.33 1.03 0.93
N GLY A 94 -12.59 0.15 -0.03
CA GLY A 94 -13.16 0.50 -1.33
C GLY A 94 -14.52 1.18 -1.21
N ALA A 95 -15.32 0.81 -0.22
CA ALA A 95 -16.66 1.35 0.01
C ALA A 95 -16.68 2.71 0.75
N LEU A 96 -15.55 3.17 1.32
CA LEU A 96 -15.50 4.45 2.02
C LEU A 96 -15.53 5.63 1.04
N GLY A 97 -16.16 6.73 1.46
CA GLY A 97 -16.29 7.96 0.65
C GLY A 97 -17.34 7.86 -0.45
N CYS A 98 -17.38 8.88 -1.32
CA CYS A 98 -18.43 9.03 -2.35
C CYS A 98 -18.00 8.50 -3.72
N ARG A 99 -16.70 8.33 -3.97
CA ARG A 99 -16.15 7.99 -5.27
C ARG A 99 -14.88 7.15 -5.17
N ALA A 100 -14.58 6.40 -6.22
CA ALA A 100 -13.32 5.65 -6.33
C ALA A 100 -12.15 6.53 -6.81
N SER A 101 -12.43 7.59 -7.60
CA SER A 101 -11.41 8.49 -8.13
C SER A 101 -10.73 9.28 -7.02
N GLY A 102 -9.41 9.32 -7.03
CA GLY A 102 -8.60 9.97 -5.99
C GLY A 102 -8.35 9.13 -4.74
N LYS A 103 -8.95 7.94 -4.64
CA LYS A 103 -8.69 6.98 -3.57
C LYS A 103 -7.81 5.83 -4.09
N TRP A 104 -6.68 5.64 -3.47
CA TRP A 104 -5.71 4.60 -3.79
C TRP A 104 -5.60 3.62 -2.63
N ILE A 105 -5.62 2.33 -2.90
CA ILE A 105 -5.52 1.30 -1.86
C ILE A 105 -4.14 0.67 -1.95
N GLU A 106 -3.40 0.76 -0.86
CA GLU A 106 -2.12 0.07 -0.69
C GLU A 106 -2.41 -1.30 -0.09
N VAL A 107 -2.04 -2.37 -0.79
CA VAL A 107 -2.36 -3.74 -0.40
C VAL A 107 -1.07 -4.54 -0.25
N PRO A 108 -0.86 -5.21 0.90
CA PRO A 108 0.29 -6.10 1.09
C PRO A 108 0.34 -7.20 0.03
N LEU A 109 1.54 -7.62 -0.33
CA LEU A 109 1.74 -8.67 -1.32
C LEU A 109 1.10 -10.00 -0.86
N ASN A 110 0.52 -10.69 -1.83
CA ASN A 110 -0.14 -11.98 -1.67
C ASN A 110 0.15 -12.84 -2.90
N HIS A 111 0.14 -14.17 -2.75
CA HIS A 111 0.41 -15.09 -3.86
C HIS A 111 -0.74 -15.17 -4.88
N GLU A 112 -1.94 -14.70 -4.53
CA GLU A 112 -3.14 -14.71 -5.38
C GLU A 112 -3.69 -13.30 -5.58
N TYR A 113 -2.85 -12.37 -5.96
CA TYR A 113 -3.14 -10.93 -5.97
C TYR A 113 -4.35 -10.54 -6.83
N ALA A 114 -4.67 -11.32 -7.84
CA ALA A 114 -5.87 -11.11 -8.65
C ALA A 114 -7.17 -11.14 -7.81
N VAL A 115 -7.20 -11.95 -6.74
CA VAL A 115 -8.40 -12.13 -5.90
C VAL A 115 -8.69 -10.88 -5.05
N PRO A 116 -7.78 -10.38 -4.21
CA PRO A 116 -8.06 -9.17 -3.43
C PRO A 116 -8.24 -7.92 -4.28
N THR A 117 -7.57 -7.82 -5.42
CA THR A 117 -7.75 -6.66 -6.31
C THR A 117 -9.12 -6.66 -7.00
N ALA A 118 -9.75 -7.80 -7.19
CA ALA A 118 -11.12 -7.88 -7.70
C ALA A 118 -12.19 -7.39 -6.69
N ALA A 119 -11.83 -7.24 -5.40
CA ALA A 119 -12.74 -6.74 -4.37
C ALA A 119 -12.95 -5.23 -4.40
N THR A 120 -12.28 -4.51 -5.30
CA THR A 120 -12.41 -3.04 -5.42
C THR A 120 -12.30 -2.57 -6.87
N THR A 121 -12.91 -1.40 -7.15
CA THR A 121 -12.71 -0.66 -8.40
C THR A 121 -11.69 0.49 -8.23
N CYS A 122 -11.19 0.70 -7.03
CA CYS A 122 -10.15 1.70 -6.77
C CYS A 122 -8.81 1.26 -7.38
N PRO A 123 -7.95 2.21 -7.78
CA PRO A 123 -6.58 1.89 -8.12
C PRO A 123 -5.84 1.30 -6.93
N VAL A 124 -5.05 0.27 -7.17
CA VAL A 124 -4.28 -0.48 -6.17
C VAL A 124 -2.80 -0.24 -6.37
N LEU A 125 -2.10 -0.03 -5.26
CA LEU A 125 -0.65 -0.08 -5.18
C LEU A 125 -0.22 -1.33 -4.42
N VAL A 126 0.69 -2.09 -5.00
CA VAL A 126 1.25 -3.28 -4.36
C VAL A 126 2.31 -2.85 -3.34
N VAL A 127 2.28 -3.46 -2.16
CA VAL A 127 3.27 -3.21 -1.09
C VAL A 127 3.98 -4.52 -0.78
N PRO A 128 5.14 -4.81 -1.38
CA PRO A 128 5.95 -5.95 -1.01
C PRO A 128 6.49 -5.81 0.42
N ASP A 129 6.41 -6.86 1.21
CA ASP A 129 6.81 -6.86 2.62
C ASP A 129 8.04 -7.75 2.89
N GLU A 130 8.29 -8.76 2.09
CA GLU A 130 9.45 -9.63 2.24
C GLU A 130 10.75 -8.91 1.90
N VAL A 131 11.73 -9.02 2.80
CA VAL A 131 13.06 -8.48 2.57
C VAL A 131 13.86 -9.45 1.73
N LYS A 132 14.36 -8.99 0.58
CA LYS A 132 15.26 -9.73 -0.30
C LYS A 132 16.65 -9.11 -0.22
N SER A 133 17.69 -9.95 -0.18
CA SER A 133 19.07 -9.50 -0.13
C SER A 133 19.61 -9.15 -1.52
N GLU A 134 19.30 -10.01 -2.50
CA GLU A 134 19.82 -9.85 -3.85
C GLU A 134 19.00 -8.81 -4.65
N PRO A 135 19.66 -7.82 -5.28
CA PRO A 135 18.99 -6.78 -6.04
C PRO A 135 18.07 -7.30 -7.13
N ILE A 136 18.48 -8.36 -7.83
CA ILE A 136 17.67 -8.94 -8.90
C ILE A 136 16.38 -9.57 -8.36
N GLU A 137 16.42 -10.23 -7.21
CA GLU A 137 15.23 -10.78 -6.56
C GLU A 137 14.25 -9.68 -6.15
N VAL A 138 14.78 -8.51 -5.76
CA VAL A 138 13.95 -7.33 -5.49
C VAL A 138 13.25 -6.87 -6.76
N VAL A 139 13.96 -6.74 -7.87
CA VAL A 139 13.38 -6.31 -9.15
C VAL A 139 12.30 -7.31 -9.61
N GLU A 140 12.57 -8.61 -9.55
CA GLU A 140 11.62 -9.66 -9.91
C GLU A 140 10.38 -9.63 -9.03
N GLU A 141 10.54 -9.53 -7.72
CA GLU A 141 9.44 -9.45 -6.76
C GLU A 141 8.53 -8.26 -7.03
N TYR A 142 9.11 -7.10 -7.32
CA TYR A 142 8.36 -5.86 -7.55
C TYR A 142 7.73 -5.76 -8.94
N THR A 143 8.05 -6.66 -9.84
CA THR A 143 7.54 -6.62 -11.23
C THR A 143 6.63 -7.78 -11.60
N LYS A 144 6.58 -8.83 -10.79
CA LYS A 144 5.77 -10.03 -11.07
C LYS A 144 4.26 -9.78 -11.10
N GLU A 145 3.79 -8.72 -10.44
CA GLU A 145 2.36 -8.40 -10.33
C GLU A 145 1.84 -7.56 -11.51
N ILE A 146 2.73 -7.20 -12.44
CA ILE A 146 2.35 -6.42 -13.62
C ILE A 146 1.39 -7.22 -14.51
N GLY A 147 0.23 -6.62 -14.79
CA GLY A 147 -0.75 -7.21 -15.70
C GLY A 147 -1.69 -8.25 -15.07
N ILE A 148 -1.51 -8.61 -13.79
CA ILE A 148 -2.40 -9.55 -13.09
C ILE A 148 -3.82 -9.00 -12.99
N SER A 149 -3.98 -7.72 -12.71
CA SER A 149 -5.28 -7.05 -12.63
C SER A 149 -5.22 -5.65 -13.20
N SER A 150 -6.31 -5.23 -13.85
CA SER A 150 -6.39 -3.91 -14.51
C SER A 150 -6.41 -2.74 -13.54
N ASN A 151 -6.71 -2.96 -12.27
CA ASN A 151 -6.71 -1.92 -11.25
C ASN A 151 -5.41 -1.85 -10.44
N ILE A 152 -4.46 -2.75 -10.64
CA ILE A 152 -3.09 -2.58 -10.16
C ILE A 152 -2.44 -1.48 -11.02
N ARG A 153 -2.06 -0.37 -10.37
CA ARG A 153 -1.56 0.83 -11.04
C ARG A 153 -0.13 1.18 -10.70
N GLY A 154 0.47 0.45 -9.80
CA GLY A 154 1.85 0.69 -9.41
C GLY A 154 2.24 -0.09 -8.16
N ILE A 155 3.39 0.26 -7.66
CA ILE A 155 4.02 -0.39 -6.53
C ILE A 155 4.66 0.66 -5.61
N LEU A 156 4.71 0.37 -4.32
CA LEU A 156 5.44 1.18 -3.35
C LEU A 156 6.83 0.60 -3.13
N LEU A 157 7.84 1.33 -3.54
CA LEU A 157 9.23 0.99 -3.27
C LEU A 157 9.55 1.32 -1.80
N GLY A 158 9.92 0.30 -1.06
CA GLY A 158 10.16 0.41 0.37
C GLY A 158 11.59 0.06 0.76
N ARG A 159 11.71 -0.52 1.93
CA ARG A 159 13.00 -0.86 2.57
C ARG A 159 13.89 -1.75 1.72
N ASN A 160 13.32 -2.67 0.94
CA ASN A 160 14.05 -3.56 0.04
C ASN A 160 14.91 -2.82 -1.00
N VAL A 161 14.47 -1.63 -1.41
CA VAL A 161 15.22 -0.79 -2.34
C VAL A 161 16.11 0.19 -1.56
N MET A 162 15.52 0.91 -0.58
CA MET A 162 16.23 1.99 0.12
C MET A 162 17.32 1.53 1.08
N TYR A 163 17.22 0.31 1.60
CA TYR A 163 18.16 -0.27 2.56
C TYR A 163 18.81 -1.56 2.05
N ASN A 164 18.80 -1.77 0.73
CA ASN A 164 19.57 -2.84 0.12
C ASN A 164 21.07 -2.56 0.32
N GLU A 165 21.90 -3.60 0.45
CA GLU A 165 23.36 -3.45 0.55
C GLU A 165 23.98 -2.91 -0.73
N SER A 166 23.31 -3.07 -1.86
CA SER A 166 23.70 -2.52 -3.16
C SER A 166 23.15 -1.11 -3.35
N ASP A 167 23.66 -0.40 -4.36
CA ASP A 167 23.14 0.92 -4.73
C ASP A 167 21.62 0.82 -5.05
N PRO A 168 20.77 1.61 -4.40
CA PRO A 168 19.34 1.59 -4.63
C PRO A 168 18.92 2.14 -6.00
N LEU A 169 19.75 2.95 -6.65
CA LEU A 169 19.40 3.63 -7.90
C LEU A 169 19.13 2.66 -9.06
N PRO A 170 20.02 1.70 -9.39
CA PRO A 170 19.75 0.73 -10.45
C PRO A 170 18.52 -0.13 -10.19
N ILE A 171 18.26 -0.47 -8.92
CA ILE A 171 17.09 -1.26 -8.54
C ILE A 171 15.81 -0.45 -8.82
N ALA A 172 15.75 0.79 -8.36
CA ALA A 172 14.61 1.66 -8.56
C ALA A 172 14.37 1.98 -10.05
N GLU A 173 15.42 2.27 -10.82
CA GLU A 173 15.31 2.52 -12.26
C GLU A 173 14.84 1.28 -13.03
N ALA A 174 15.35 0.09 -12.70
CA ALA A 174 14.94 -1.14 -13.35
C ALA A 174 13.45 -1.43 -13.11
N ILE A 175 12.98 -1.29 -11.87
CA ILE A 175 11.58 -1.47 -11.53
C ILE A 175 10.71 -0.44 -12.28
N ALA A 176 11.09 0.84 -12.27
CA ALA A 176 10.35 1.89 -12.98
C ALA A 176 10.30 1.64 -14.49
N ASP A 177 11.40 1.25 -15.10
CA ASP A 177 11.46 0.93 -16.52
C ASP A 177 10.54 -0.24 -16.88
N ILE A 178 10.52 -1.29 -16.07
CA ILE A 178 9.63 -2.45 -16.31
C ILE A 178 8.17 -2.06 -16.15
N TRP A 179 7.81 -1.31 -15.12
CA TRP A 179 6.43 -0.85 -14.89
C TRP A 179 5.91 0.06 -16.01
N HIS A 180 6.74 0.92 -16.58
CA HIS A 180 6.33 1.89 -17.58
C HIS A 180 6.56 1.46 -19.03
N LYS A 181 7.56 0.60 -19.27
CA LYS A 181 8.00 0.23 -20.63
C LYS A 181 7.92 -1.27 -20.89
N GLY A 182 7.76 -2.08 -19.85
CA GLY A 182 7.85 -3.54 -19.92
C GLY A 182 9.29 -4.05 -20.00
N GLY A 183 9.43 -5.35 -20.21
CA GLY A 183 10.72 -6.01 -20.38
C GLY A 183 11.05 -7.02 -19.28
N ASN A 184 12.19 -7.63 -19.38
CA ASN A 184 12.70 -8.65 -18.47
C ASN A 184 13.46 -8.01 -17.32
N ALA A 185 13.31 -8.56 -16.10
CA ALA A 185 13.93 -8.02 -14.89
C ALA A 185 15.45 -8.02 -14.97
N GLU A 186 16.05 -9.15 -15.37
CA GLU A 186 17.50 -9.32 -15.45
C GLU A 186 18.14 -8.36 -16.46
N GLU A 187 17.56 -8.25 -17.66
CA GLU A 187 18.05 -7.36 -18.71
C GLU A 187 17.95 -5.89 -18.32
N ASN A 188 16.84 -5.49 -17.72
CA ASN A 188 16.62 -4.11 -17.27
C ASN A 188 17.59 -3.75 -16.14
N TYR A 189 17.72 -4.63 -15.14
CA TYR A 189 18.64 -4.38 -14.03
C TYR A 189 20.09 -4.26 -14.50
N LYS A 190 20.57 -5.22 -15.32
CA LYS A 190 21.92 -5.17 -15.90
C LYS A 190 22.18 -3.87 -16.66
N ARG A 191 21.24 -3.46 -17.51
CA ARG A 191 21.34 -2.18 -18.24
C ARG A 191 21.41 -0.96 -17.29
N CYS A 192 20.69 -0.96 -16.18
CA CYS A 192 20.73 0.13 -15.21
C CYS A 192 22.06 0.18 -14.45
N VAL A 193 22.63 -0.98 -14.12
CA VAL A 193 23.97 -1.06 -13.50
C VAL A 193 25.07 -0.58 -14.46
N GLU A 194 24.99 -0.91 -15.75
CA GLU A 194 26.00 -0.51 -16.75
C GLU A 194 26.01 1.00 -17.07
N LYS A 195 25.00 1.76 -16.62
CA LYS A 195 24.90 3.21 -16.82
C LYS A 195 25.57 4.05 -15.71
N LEU A 196 25.90 3.41 -14.59
CA LEU A 196 26.61 4.06 -13.47
C LEU A 196 28.10 4.13 -13.72
#